data_bb2499cd7c59b557718dd0c77da287d7
#
_entry.id   bb2499cd7c59b557718dd0c77da287d7
#
_cell.length_a   1.000
_cell.length_b   1.000
_cell.length_c   1.000
_cell.angle_alpha   90.00
_cell.angle_beta   90.00
_cell.angle_gamma   90.00
#
_symmetry.space_group_name_H-M   'P 1'
#
loop_
_entity.id
_entity.type
_entity.pdbx_description
1 polymer ?
#
loop_
_entity_poly.entity_id
_entity_poly.type
_entity_poly.pdbx_seq_one_letter_code
_entity_poly.pdbx_strand_id
1 'polypeptide(L)'
;VRSSAASDVYKRQDYYAKKKAAKEALDRGETVEFEAVETKQEDVKEEPAEPVSAPVETEEEKYNRSLKKTRTGFSARLNAFLANFRRVAEDFFEELEEMLILSDVGVNVATQLTEDLRYEAKLENAKKADGLKRVIIEKLVEIYEKDGVFNEQINFQDGLTVMLFVGVNGVGKTTSIGKLAYKYKNEGKKVMLVAADTFRAGAVAQLSEWGRRVDVPVVTGPEKADPASVVFDGMERAVAENVDVLLIDTAGRLQNKDNLMAELEKIGRIIKRVVPDAPHETLLALDASTGQNALSQAKEFSKITPLTGLILTKIDGTAKGGVVLAIRQELDIPVKFIGFGEKIDDIGEFDSEDFIRGLLEGII
;
A
#
# COMPACT_ATOMS: atom_id res chain seq x y z
N VAL A 1 -6.59 -22.85 4.33
CA VAL A 1 -5.82 -21.61 4.47
C VAL A 1 -6.69 -20.35 4.38
N ARG A 2 -7.92 -20.42 3.81
CA ARG A 2 -8.87 -19.26 3.80
C ARG A 2 -9.53 -18.93 5.15
N SER A 3 -9.33 -19.76 6.16
CA SER A 3 -10.00 -19.61 7.48
C SER A 3 -9.23 -18.70 8.46
N SER A 4 -7.91 -18.49 8.31
CA SER A 4 -7.13 -17.74 9.30
C SER A 4 -7.22 -16.22 9.09
N ALA A 5 -7.05 -15.73 7.90
CA ALA A 5 -7.08 -14.28 7.62
C ALA A 5 -8.46 -13.65 7.90
N ALA A 6 -9.56 -14.34 7.54
CA ALA A 6 -10.90 -13.87 7.89
C ALA A 6 -11.15 -13.89 9.42
N SER A 7 -10.56 -14.86 10.13
CA SER A 7 -10.62 -14.93 11.60
C SER A 7 -9.88 -13.79 12.27
N ASP A 8 -8.75 -13.36 11.69
CA ASP A 8 -7.92 -12.30 12.26
C ASP A 8 -8.51 -10.91 12.00
N VAL A 9 -9.13 -10.69 10.83
CA VAL A 9 -9.92 -9.47 10.54
C VAL A 9 -11.12 -9.34 11.51
N TYR A 10 -11.85 -10.45 11.78
CA TYR A 10 -12.94 -10.44 12.74
C TYR A 10 -12.47 -10.19 14.18
N LYS A 11 -11.32 -10.75 14.57
CA LYS A 11 -10.73 -10.50 15.90
C LYS A 11 -10.27 -9.06 16.06
N ARG A 12 -9.71 -8.45 14.99
CA ARG A 12 -9.33 -7.03 14.97
C ARG A 12 -10.56 -6.13 15.08
N GLN A 13 -11.61 -6.37 14.30
CA GLN A 13 -12.86 -5.58 14.38
C GLN A 13 -13.50 -5.65 15.77
N ASP A 14 -13.49 -6.84 16.40
CA ASP A 14 -14.00 -7.02 17.76
C ASP A 14 -13.13 -6.30 18.81
N TYR A 15 -11.80 -6.31 18.63
CA TYR A 15 -10.88 -5.56 19.48
C TYR A 15 -11.11 -4.05 19.40
N TYR A 16 -11.21 -3.50 18.18
CA TYR A 16 -11.48 -2.06 17.99
C TYR A 16 -12.86 -1.65 18.48
N ALA A 17 -13.87 -2.48 18.28
CA ALA A 17 -15.21 -2.23 18.82
C ALA A 17 -15.22 -2.20 20.36
N LYS A 18 -14.49 -3.11 21.01
CA LYS A 18 -14.32 -3.14 22.47
C LYS A 18 -13.53 -1.93 22.98
N LYS A 19 -12.46 -1.54 22.28
CA LYS A 19 -11.63 -0.36 22.61
C LYS A 19 -12.45 0.93 22.48
N LYS A 20 -13.26 1.07 21.44
CA LYS A 20 -14.17 2.22 21.24
C LYS A 20 -15.22 2.31 22.34
N ALA A 21 -15.85 1.17 22.69
CA ALA A 21 -16.82 1.12 23.78
C ALA A 21 -16.19 1.45 25.14
N ALA A 22 -14.95 1.01 25.38
CA ALA A 22 -14.20 1.35 26.59
C ALA A 22 -13.85 2.84 26.65
N LYS A 23 -13.49 3.45 25.51
CA LYS A 23 -13.22 4.89 25.40
C LYS A 23 -14.48 5.72 25.70
N GLU A 24 -15.61 5.35 25.11
CA GLU A 24 -16.90 6.00 25.36
C GLU A 24 -17.40 5.84 26.82
N ALA A 25 -17.04 4.71 27.48
CA ALA A 25 -17.33 4.50 28.90
C ALA A 25 -16.43 5.38 29.80
N LEU A 26 -15.15 5.51 29.46
CA LEU A 26 -14.21 6.42 30.15
C LEU A 26 -14.62 7.88 30.03
N ASP A 27 -15.08 8.32 28.86
CA ASP A 27 -15.59 9.68 28.65
C ASP A 27 -16.88 9.95 29.47
N ARG A 28 -17.61 8.89 29.85
CA ARG A 28 -18.76 8.97 30.79
C ARG A 28 -18.38 8.82 32.26
N GLY A 29 -17.08 8.66 32.57
CA GLY A 29 -16.58 8.55 33.96
C GLY A 29 -16.76 7.18 34.58
N GLU A 30 -16.92 6.12 33.77
CA GLU A 30 -17.05 4.73 34.23
C GLU A 30 -15.67 4.04 34.26
N THR A 31 -15.41 3.19 35.28
CA THR A 31 -14.18 2.40 35.34
C THR A 31 -14.33 1.12 34.53
N VAL A 32 -13.42 0.88 33.57
CA VAL A 32 -13.40 -0.29 32.70
C VAL A 32 -12.13 -1.10 32.96
N GLU A 33 -12.28 -2.39 33.31
CA GLU A 33 -11.16 -3.34 33.35
C GLU A 33 -10.98 -3.98 31.98
N PHE A 34 -9.75 -3.93 31.45
CA PHE A 34 -9.36 -4.52 30.16
C PHE A 34 -8.50 -5.77 30.43
N GLU A 35 -9.01 -6.95 30.10
CA GLU A 35 -8.24 -8.18 30.11
C GLU A 35 -7.41 -8.31 28.81
N ALA A 36 -6.09 -8.36 28.93
CA ALA A 36 -5.19 -8.63 27.83
C ALA A 36 -5.29 -10.11 27.41
N VAL A 37 -5.51 -10.35 26.13
CA VAL A 37 -5.53 -11.70 25.55
C VAL A 37 -4.09 -12.19 25.38
N GLU A 38 -3.65 -13.10 26.23
CA GLU A 38 -2.40 -13.83 26.05
C GLU A 38 -2.50 -14.84 24.90
N THR A 39 -1.67 -14.68 23.88
CA THR A 39 -1.48 -15.67 22.82
C THR A 39 -0.60 -16.81 23.34
N LYS A 40 -1.18 -18.01 23.46
CA LYS A 40 -0.43 -19.24 23.72
C LYS A 40 0.26 -19.70 22.44
N GLN A 41 1.59 -19.87 22.52
CA GLN A 41 2.36 -20.62 21.53
C GLN A 41 2.08 -22.12 21.66
N GLU A 42 1.66 -22.75 20.58
CA GLU A 42 1.60 -24.22 20.48
C GLU A 42 2.86 -24.75 19.79
N ASP A 43 3.52 -25.68 20.49
CA ASP A 43 4.70 -26.41 20.00
C ASP A 43 4.32 -27.34 18.84
N VAL A 44 4.92 -27.13 17.66
CA VAL A 44 4.83 -28.04 16.51
C VAL A 44 6.04 -28.98 16.50
N LYS A 45 5.77 -30.29 16.53
CA LYS A 45 6.76 -31.37 16.39
C LYS A 45 7.29 -31.44 14.96
N GLU A 46 8.60 -31.56 14.83
CA GLU A 46 9.32 -31.81 13.57
C GLU A 46 9.03 -33.20 13.00
N GLU A 47 8.73 -33.29 11.70
CA GLU A 47 8.85 -34.48 10.85
C GLU A 47 9.94 -34.24 9.78
N PRO A 48 10.62 -35.32 9.25
CA PRO A 48 11.92 -35.18 8.60
C PRO A 48 11.85 -34.72 7.13
N ALA A 49 12.88 -33.97 6.75
CA ALA A 49 13.08 -33.20 5.54
C ALA A 49 13.16 -34.00 4.23
N GLU A 50 12.50 -33.53 3.19
CA GLU A 50 12.77 -33.76 1.78
C GLU A 50 13.66 -32.63 1.18
N PRO A 51 14.32 -32.82 0.01
CA PRO A 51 15.51 -32.04 -0.35
C PRO A 51 15.24 -30.58 -0.71
N VAL A 52 16.08 -29.73 -0.17
CA VAL A 52 16.08 -28.28 -0.14
C VAL A 52 16.04 -27.65 -1.53
N SER A 53 14.89 -27.12 -1.95
CA SER A 53 14.81 -25.95 -2.81
C SER A 53 15.25 -24.72 -2.00
N ALA A 54 15.93 -23.76 -2.64
CA ALA A 54 16.36 -22.52 -1.96
C ALA A 54 15.20 -21.93 -1.15
N PRO A 55 15.42 -21.45 0.08
CA PRO A 55 14.36 -20.97 0.94
C PRO A 55 13.61 -19.81 0.25
N VAL A 56 12.30 -19.96 0.09
CA VAL A 56 11.44 -18.90 -0.41
C VAL A 56 11.35 -17.84 0.70
N GLU A 57 11.84 -16.64 0.40
CA GLU A 57 11.81 -15.49 1.31
C GLU A 57 10.35 -15.18 1.71
N THR A 58 10.08 -15.10 2.99
CA THR A 58 8.73 -14.77 3.51
C THR A 58 8.37 -13.31 3.23
N GLU A 59 7.08 -12.96 3.30
CA GLU A 59 6.64 -11.56 3.12
C GLU A 59 7.24 -10.65 4.21
N GLU A 60 7.30 -11.08 5.45
CA GLU A 60 7.96 -10.37 6.54
C GLU A 60 9.46 -10.13 6.26
N GLU A 61 10.18 -11.12 5.75
CA GLU A 61 11.58 -10.95 5.34
C GLU A 61 11.72 -9.94 4.19
N LYS A 62 10.78 -9.92 3.24
CA LYS A 62 10.73 -8.93 2.15
C LYS A 62 10.47 -7.52 2.69
N TYR A 63 9.54 -7.33 3.63
CA TYR A 63 9.33 -6.06 4.32
C TYR A 63 10.60 -5.61 5.04
N ASN A 64 11.20 -6.46 5.85
CA ASN A 64 12.41 -6.16 6.59
C ASN A 64 13.58 -5.77 5.70
N ARG A 65 13.76 -6.46 4.58
CA ARG A 65 14.80 -6.15 3.60
C ARG A 65 14.54 -4.82 2.89
N SER A 66 13.33 -4.61 2.41
CA SER A 66 12.97 -3.44 1.60
C SER A 66 12.93 -2.14 2.41
N LEU A 67 12.48 -2.19 3.65
CA LEU A 67 12.40 -1.02 4.52
C LEU A 67 13.73 -0.65 5.20
N LYS A 68 14.82 -1.40 4.95
CA LYS A 68 16.10 -1.16 5.61
C LYS A 68 16.60 0.28 5.49
N LYS A 69 16.52 0.90 4.30
CA LYS A 69 16.94 2.30 4.11
C LYS A 69 15.96 3.29 4.71
N THR A 70 14.67 3.04 4.57
CA THR A 70 13.61 3.84 5.20
C THR A 70 13.77 3.84 6.72
N ARG A 71 14.02 2.68 7.29
CA ARG A 71 14.28 2.47 8.72
C ARG A 71 15.51 3.24 9.20
N THR A 72 16.65 3.16 8.50
CA THR A 72 17.86 3.91 8.88
C THR A 72 17.65 5.41 8.85
N GLY A 73 16.72 5.92 8.04
CA GLY A 73 16.32 7.33 8.05
C GLY A 73 15.38 7.68 9.19
N PHE A 74 14.21 7.08 9.22
CA PHE A 74 13.13 7.40 10.17
C PHE A 74 13.42 6.88 11.58
N SER A 75 13.66 5.58 11.73
CA SER A 75 13.89 4.96 13.04
C SER A 75 15.16 5.49 13.72
N ALA A 76 16.23 5.73 12.95
CA ALA A 76 17.44 6.29 13.53
C ALA A 76 17.22 7.72 14.09
N ARG A 77 16.43 8.55 13.39
CA ARG A 77 16.07 9.88 13.87
C ARG A 77 15.19 9.81 15.12
N LEU A 78 14.18 8.96 15.10
CA LEU A 78 13.28 8.77 16.24
C LEU A 78 14.02 8.17 17.44
N ASN A 79 14.92 7.21 17.25
CA ASN A 79 15.75 6.67 18.32
C ASN A 79 16.70 7.71 18.91
N ALA A 80 17.38 8.49 18.06
CA ALA A 80 18.26 9.57 18.51
C ALA A 80 17.46 10.62 19.30
N PHE A 81 16.28 10.97 18.82
CA PHE A 81 15.36 11.85 19.50
C PHE A 81 14.96 11.30 20.87
N LEU A 82 14.43 10.07 20.94
CA LEU A 82 13.99 9.44 22.21
C LEU A 82 15.14 9.24 23.20
N ALA A 83 16.36 8.99 22.73
CA ALA A 83 17.54 8.87 23.60
C ALA A 83 17.94 10.19 24.27
N ASN A 84 17.65 11.32 23.65
CA ASN A 84 17.95 12.65 24.18
C ASN A 84 16.98 13.11 25.27
N PHE A 85 15.76 12.56 25.28
CA PHE A 85 14.73 12.95 26.24
C PHE A 85 14.60 11.96 27.37
N ARG A 86 14.91 12.42 28.58
CA ARG A 86 14.74 11.66 29.86
C ARG A 86 13.35 11.87 30.47
N ARG A 87 12.63 12.90 30.07
CA ARG A 87 11.30 13.25 30.57
C ARG A 87 10.42 13.75 29.43
N VAL A 88 9.17 13.41 29.51
CA VAL A 88 8.13 13.92 28.62
C VAL A 88 7.68 15.29 29.13
N ALA A 89 8.09 16.33 28.44
CA ALA A 89 7.75 17.71 28.71
C ALA A 89 7.20 18.34 27.41
N GLU A 90 6.74 19.59 27.42
CA GLU A 90 6.16 20.24 26.26
C GLU A 90 7.15 20.30 25.08
N ASP A 91 8.41 20.64 25.37
CA ASP A 91 9.49 20.67 24.36
C ASP A 91 9.66 19.32 23.63
N PHE A 92 9.36 18.19 24.30
CA PHE A 92 9.39 16.86 23.70
C PHE A 92 8.41 16.73 22.54
N PHE A 93 7.19 17.24 22.68
CA PHE A 93 6.17 17.12 21.64
C PHE A 93 6.45 18.04 20.46
N GLU A 94 6.98 19.24 20.70
CA GLU A 94 7.37 20.18 19.64
C GLU A 94 8.51 19.60 18.78
N GLU A 95 9.56 19.09 19.42
CA GLU A 95 10.68 18.47 18.70
C GLU A 95 10.29 17.15 18.01
N LEU A 96 9.36 16.37 18.58
CA LEU A 96 8.80 15.18 17.94
C LEU A 96 8.06 15.55 16.68
N GLU A 97 7.22 16.57 16.70
CA GLU A 97 6.48 17.07 15.54
C GLU A 97 7.44 17.50 14.43
N GLU A 98 8.46 18.28 14.76
CA GLU A 98 9.47 18.72 13.79
C GLU A 98 10.21 17.52 13.16
N MET A 99 10.62 16.55 13.98
CA MET A 99 11.28 15.34 13.48
C MET A 99 10.40 14.52 12.53
N LEU A 100 9.10 14.38 12.84
CA LEU A 100 8.14 13.69 11.98
C LEU A 100 7.95 14.40 10.65
N ILE A 101 7.83 15.74 10.65
CA ILE A 101 7.74 16.54 9.43
C ILE A 101 8.99 16.37 8.56
N LEU A 102 10.18 16.43 9.16
CA LEU A 102 11.46 16.21 8.48
C LEU A 102 11.64 14.77 7.95
N SER A 103 10.77 13.86 8.36
CA SER A 103 10.76 12.46 7.92
C SER A 103 9.68 12.16 6.87
N ASP A 104 9.18 13.20 6.19
CA ASP A 104 8.14 13.11 5.15
C ASP A 104 6.77 12.54 5.62
N VAL A 105 6.51 12.48 6.92
CA VAL A 105 5.23 12.03 7.48
C VAL A 105 4.08 12.99 7.16
N GLY A 106 4.41 14.26 6.91
CA GLY A 106 3.44 15.32 6.64
C GLY A 106 3.01 16.07 7.91
N VAL A 107 2.72 17.36 7.76
CA VAL A 107 2.39 18.26 8.89
C VAL A 107 1.13 17.78 9.62
N ASN A 108 0.06 17.47 8.89
CA ASN A 108 -1.22 17.08 9.50
C ASN A 108 -1.09 15.82 10.36
N VAL A 109 -0.37 14.80 9.86
CA VAL A 109 -0.14 13.56 10.62
C VAL A 109 0.76 13.82 11.82
N ALA A 110 1.82 14.61 11.66
CA ALA A 110 2.74 14.94 12.73
C ALA A 110 2.03 15.68 13.89
N THR A 111 1.23 16.69 13.55
CA THR A 111 0.45 17.46 14.55
C THR A 111 -0.58 16.56 15.24
N GLN A 112 -1.34 15.77 14.49
CA GLN A 112 -2.34 14.86 15.09
C GLN A 112 -1.68 13.86 16.03
N LEU A 113 -0.59 13.21 15.59
CA LEU A 113 0.13 12.24 16.43
C LEU A 113 0.64 12.88 17.72
N THR A 114 1.22 14.08 17.65
CA THR A 114 1.76 14.76 18.83
C THR A 114 0.66 15.21 19.78
N GLU A 115 -0.48 15.65 19.29
CA GLU A 115 -1.65 15.97 20.11
C GLU A 115 -2.21 14.73 20.82
N ASP A 116 -2.37 13.63 20.10
CA ASP A 116 -2.82 12.35 20.66
C ASP A 116 -1.86 11.83 21.73
N LEU A 117 -0.55 11.93 21.49
CA LEU A 117 0.47 11.55 22.48
C LEU A 117 0.49 12.46 23.71
N ARG A 118 0.24 13.77 23.55
CA ARG A 118 0.08 14.69 24.70
C ARG A 118 -1.09 14.27 25.58
N TYR A 119 -2.19 13.87 24.95
CA TYR A 119 -3.39 13.42 25.65
C TYR A 119 -3.10 12.12 26.43
N GLU A 120 -2.55 11.11 25.77
CA GLU A 120 -2.19 9.82 26.38
C GLU A 120 -1.15 9.97 27.50
N ALA A 121 -0.13 10.80 27.30
CA ALA A 121 0.88 11.07 28.33
C ALA A 121 0.30 11.71 29.60
N LYS A 122 -0.77 12.50 29.47
CA LYS A 122 -1.51 13.06 30.59
C LYS A 122 -2.33 12.00 31.32
N LEU A 123 -2.96 11.07 30.59
CA LEU A 123 -3.81 10.01 31.16
C LEU A 123 -2.97 8.97 31.91
N GLU A 124 -1.88 8.49 31.32
CA GLU A 124 -1.07 7.41 31.89
C GLU A 124 -0.02 7.85 32.91
N ASN A 125 0.11 9.15 33.18
CA ASN A 125 1.26 9.69 33.94
C ASN A 125 2.62 9.20 33.38
N ALA A 126 2.71 9.00 32.06
CA ALA A 126 3.88 8.46 31.37
C ALA A 126 5.05 9.43 31.49
N LYS A 127 5.87 9.26 32.54
CA LYS A 127 7.06 10.08 32.80
C LYS A 127 8.31 9.62 32.07
N LYS A 128 8.24 8.48 31.34
CA LYS A 128 9.40 7.87 30.66
C LYS A 128 9.14 7.70 29.18
N ALA A 129 10.13 8.07 28.37
CA ALA A 129 10.09 7.96 26.91
C ALA A 129 9.88 6.52 26.40
N ASP A 130 10.32 5.50 27.15
CA ASP A 130 10.16 4.09 26.73
C ASP A 130 8.70 3.61 26.68
N GLY A 131 7.83 4.13 27.55
CA GLY A 131 6.39 3.83 27.50
C GLY A 131 5.70 4.43 26.26
N LEU A 132 6.23 5.54 25.74
CA LEU A 132 5.67 6.22 24.57
C LEU A 132 6.00 5.53 23.25
N LYS A 133 7.05 4.72 23.16
CA LYS A 133 7.40 4.02 21.91
C LYS A 133 6.23 3.17 21.41
N ARG A 134 5.66 2.36 22.29
CA ARG A 134 4.52 1.52 21.95
C ARG A 134 3.31 2.36 21.54
N VAL A 135 3.02 3.42 22.29
CA VAL A 135 1.90 4.33 22.00
C VAL A 135 2.10 5.01 20.64
N ILE A 136 3.33 5.43 20.30
CA ILE A 136 3.64 6.00 18.98
C ILE A 136 3.29 5.00 17.85
N ILE A 137 3.67 3.72 17.99
CA ILE A 137 3.36 2.68 17.00
C ILE A 137 1.84 2.50 16.87
N GLU A 138 1.16 2.30 17.99
CA GLU A 138 -0.29 2.14 18.03
C GLU A 138 -1.01 3.32 17.37
N LYS A 139 -0.58 4.55 17.68
CA LYS A 139 -1.17 5.77 17.09
C LYS A 139 -0.87 5.92 15.60
N LEU A 140 0.31 5.56 15.12
CA LEU A 140 0.63 5.59 13.69
C LEU A 140 -0.22 4.58 12.92
N VAL A 141 -0.44 3.39 13.47
CA VAL A 141 -1.36 2.39 12.89
C VAL A 141 -2.80 2.91 12.92
N GLU A 142 -3.27 3.46 14.04
CA GLU A 142 -4.62 4.04 14.16
C GLU A 142 -4.85 5.17 13.13
N ILE A 143 -3.87 6.06 12.94
CA ILE A 143 -3.92 7.14 11.95
C ILE A 143 -4.02 6.57 10.52
N TYR A 144 -3.26 5.53 10.21
CA TYR A 144 -3.32 4.89 8.90
C TYR A 144 -4.67 4.18 8.69
N GLU A 145 -5.13 3.42 9.65
CA GLU A 145 -6.34 2.59 9.56
C GLU A 145 -7.64 3.39 9.66
N LYS A 146 -7.61 4.61 10.20
CA LYS A 146 -8.79 5.48 10.36
C LYS A 146 -10.01 4.72 10.90
N ASP A 147 -9.87 4.13 12.08
CA ASP A 147 -10.92 3.33 12.75
C ASP A 147 -11.40 2.11 11.94
N GLY A 148 -10.56 1.56 11.07
CA GLY A 148 -10.86 0.38 10.26
C GLY A 148 -11.71 0.67 9.00
N VAL A 149 -11.91 1.94 8.65
CA VAL A 149 -12.59 2.34 7.39
C VAL A 149 -11.56 2.41 6.25
N PHE A 150 -10.96 1.28 5.91
CA PHE A 150 -10.06 1.16 4.77
C PHE A 150 -10.20 -0.22 4.14
N ASN A 151 -9.90 -0.32 2.85
CA ASN A 151 -9.92 -1.57 2.11
C ASN A 151 -8.60 -1.72 1.34
N GLU A 152 -7.63 -2.42 1.95
CA GLU A 152 -6.34 -2.74 1.34
C GLU A 152 -6.45 -3.93 0.38
N GLN A 153 -7.50 -4.73 0.50
CA GLN A 153 -7.69 -5.91 -0.35
C GLN A 153 -8.14 -5.52 -1.76
N ILE A 154 -7.74 -6.33 -2.72
CA ILE A 154 -8.22 -6.21 -4.10
C ILE A 154 -9.67 -6.69 -4.19
N ASN A 155 -10.50 -5.91 -4.87
CA ASN A 155 -11.89 -6.23 -5.14
C ASN A 155 -11.99 -7.27 -6.28
N PHE A 156 -11.60 -8.51 -5.99
CA PHE A 156 -11.74 -9.61 -6.93
C PHE A 156 -13.21 -9.94 -7.18
N GLN A 157 -13.53 -10.20 -8.43
CA GLN A 157 -14.86 -10.62 -8.86
C GLN A 157 -14.90 -12.16 -9.02
N ASP A 158 -16.11 -12.75 -9.00
CA ASP A 158 -16.30 -14.18 -9.29
C ASP A 158 -15.96 -14.55 -10.73
N GLY A 159 -15.82 -13.54 -11.61
CA GLY A 159 -15.39 -13.68 -13.00
C GLY A 159 -14.22 -12.75 -13.29
N LEU A 160 -14.30 -12.02 -14.42
CA LEU A 160 -13.26 -11.11 -14.86
C LEU A 160 -13.08 -9.93 -13.89
N THR A 161 -11.91 -9.82 -13.30
CA THR A 161 -11.47 -8.64 -12.54
C THR A 161 -10.62 -7.75 -13.44
N VAL A 162 -11.01 -6.49 -13.61
CA VAL A 162 -10.31 -5.49 -14.43
C VAL A 162 -9.60 -4.50 -13.56
N MET A 163 -8.28 -4.38 -13.72
CA MET A 163 -7.42 -3.44 -13.00
C MET A 163 -6.78 -2.45 -13.96
N LEU A 164 -7.06 -1.17 -13.75
CA LEU A 164 -6.51 -0.06 -14.53
C LEU A 164 -5.34 0.55 -13.77
N PHE A 165 -4.16 0.66 -14.40
CA PHE A 165 -2.96 1.22 -13.77
C PHE A 165 -2.70 2.62 -14.31
N VAL A 166 -2.62 3.59 -13.42
CA VAL A 166 -2.32 4.99 -13.72
C VAL A 166 -1.10 5.49 -12.95
N GLY A 167 -0.56 6.64 -13.32
CA GLY A 167 0.61 7.22 -12.65
C GLY A 167 1.61 7.80 -13.66
N VAL A 168 2.54 8.64 -13.20
CA VAL A 168 3.50 9.30 -14.10
C VAL A 168 4.49 8.31 -14.71
N ASN A 169 5.19 8.74 -15.76
CA ASN A 169 6.21 7.90 -16.40
C ASN A 169 7.39 7.65 -15.44
N GLY A 170 7.94 6.44 -15.46
CA GLY A 170 9.12 6.06 -14.66
C GLY A 170 8.85 5.68 -13.21
N VAL A 171 7.61 5.75 -12.74
CA VAL A 171 7.25 5.31 -11.37
C VAL A 171 7.20 3.80 -11.18
N GLY A 172 7.32 3.00 -12.25
CA GLY A 172 7.31 1.54 -12.15
C GLY A 172 5.98 0.86 -12.46
N LYS A 173 5.01 1.53 -13.15
CA LYS A 173 3.72 0.92 -13.56
C LYS A 173 3.92 -0.40 -14.28
N THR A 174 4.56 -0.37 -15.44
CA THR A 174 4.78 -1.54 -16.30
C THR A 174 5.50 -2.68 -15.58
N THR A 175 6.48 -2.35 -14.74
CA THR A 175 7.19 -3.33 -13.89
C THR A 175 6.26 -3.95 -12.85
N SER A 176 5.45 -3.14 -12.18
CA SER A 176 4.47 -3.63 -11.19
C SER A 176 3.43 -4.54 -11.84
N ILE A 177 2.92 -4.18 -13.03
CA ILE A 177 2.00 -5.00 -13.81
C ILE A 177 2.62 -6.36 -14.14
N GLY A 178 3.89 -6.38 -14.60
CA GLY A 178 4.59 -7.62 -14.90
C GLY A 178 4.77 -8.52 -13.68
N LYS A 179 5.09 -7.96 -12.53
CA LYS A 179 5.22 -8.70 -11.27
C LYS A 179 3.87 -9.22 -10.76
N LEU A 180 2.81 -8.42 -10.85
CA LEU A 180 1.45 -8.84 -10.49
C LEU A 180 0.94 -9.94 -11.44
N ALA A 181 1.26 -9.86 -12.73
CA ALA A 181 0.93 -10.91 -13.68
C ALA A 181 1.61 -12.24 -13.28
N TYR A 182 2.87 -12.20 -12.88
CA TYR A 182 3.59 -13.36 -12.35
C TYR A 182 2.94 -13.91 -11.08
N LYS A 183 2.63 -13.04 -10.11
CA LYS A 183 1.97 -13.41 -8.84
C LYS A 183 0.66 -14.11 -9.09
N TYR A 184 -0.25 -13.48 -9.84
CA TYR A 184 -1.60 -14.03 -10.09
C TYR A 184 -1.58 -15.30 -10.92
N LYS A 185 -0.67 -15.41 -11.89
CA LYS A 185 -0.49 -16.66 -12.64
C LYS A 185 -0.05 -17.81 -11.72
N ASN A 186 0.88 -17.55 -10.80
CA ASN A 186 1.33 -18.57 -9.82
C ASN A 186 0.23 -18.95 -8.82
N GLU A 187 -0.73 -18.05 -8.57
CA GLU A 187 -1.96 -18.33 -7.82
C GLU A 187 -3.00 -19.13 -8.62
N GLY A 188 -2.68 -19.52 -9.85
CA GLY A 188 -3.56 -20.30 -10.73
C GLY A 188 -4.61 -19.49 -11.46
N LYS A 189 -4.53 -18.13 -11.46
CA LYS A 189 -5.44 -17.27 -12.20
C LYS A 189 -5.05 -17.16 -13.66
N LYS A 190 -6.03 -17.13 -14.56
CA LYS A 190 -5.84 -16.80 -15.98
C LYS A 190 -5.70 -15.30 -16.13
N VAL A 191 -4.50 -14.82 -16.47
CA VAL A 191 -4.13 -13.41 -16.55
C VAL A 191 -3.97 -12.98 -17.99
N MET A 192 -4.33 -11.73 -18.30
CA MET A 192 -4.08 -11.06 -19.58
C MET A 192 -3.63 -9.63 -19.34
N LEU A 193 -2.74 -9.12 -20.21
CA LEU A 193 -2.21 -7.75 -20.16
C LEU A 193 -2.70 -6.94 -21.35
N VAL A 194 -2.88 -5.62 -21.16
CA VAL A 194 -3.21 -4.66 -22.22
C VAL A 194 -2.20 -3.53 -22.23
N ALA A 195 -1.53 -3.33 -23.37
CA ALA A 195 -0.55 -2.26 -23.57
C ALA A 195 -1.22 -1.00 -24.13
N ALA A 196 -1.85 -0.19 -23.27
CA ALA A 196 -2.53 1.02 -23.67
C ALA A 196 -1.66 2.30 -23.63
N ASP A 197 -0.36 2.24 -23.23
CA ASP A 197 0.61 3.34 -23.44
C ASP A 197 1.16 3.30 -24.88
N THR A 198 0.27 3.46 -25.85
CA THR A 198 0.53 3.25 -27.29
C THR A 198 1.43 4.28 -27.92
N PHE A 199 1.57 5.45 -27.30
CA PHE A 199 2.44 6.53 -27.82
C PHE A 199 3.91 6.35 -27.44
N ARG A 200 4.21 5.43 -26.55
CA ARG A 200 5.57 5.08 -26.15
C ARG A 200 5.89 3.65 -26.62
N ALA A 201 6.48 3.54 -27.82
CA ALA A 201 6.88 2.24 -28.37
C ALA A 201 7.71 1.38 -27.38
N GLY A 202 8.58 2.03 -26.60
CA GLY A 202 9.33 1.36 -25.54
C GLY A 202 8.46 0.81 -24.40
N ALA A 203 7.33 1.45 -24.08
CA ALA A 203 6.41 0.94 -23.04
C ALA A 203 5.66 -0.31 -23.53
N VAL A 204 5.17 -0.28 -24.75
CA VAL A 204 4.52 -1.45 -25.39
C VAL A 204 5.51 -2.62 -25.47
N ALA A 205 6.74 -2.39 -25.93
CA ALA A 205 7.78 -3.40 -26.00
C ALA A 205 8.14 -3.96 -24.62
N GLN A 206 8.24 -3.10 -23.62
CA GLN A 206 8.54 -3.49 -22.23
C GLN A 206 7.44 -4.40 -21.65
N LEU A 207 6.16 -4.04 -21.84
CA LEU A 207 5.05 -4.86 -21.34
C LEU A 207 4.97 -6.19 -22.09
N SER A 208 5.22 -6.19 -23.42
CA SER A 208 5.26 -7.42 -24.23
C SER A 208 6.40 -8.35 -23.76
N GLU A 209 7.56 -7.81 -23.41
CA GLU A 209 8.67 -8.59 -22.86
C GLU A 209 8.31 -9.17 -21.47
N TRP A 210 7.63 -8.41 -20.61
CA TRP A 210 7.08 -8.95 -19.37
C TRP A 210 6.11 -10.11 -19.63
N GLY A 211 5.15 -9.92 -20.54
CA GLY A 211 4.20 -10.99 -20.92
C GLY A 211 4.91 -12.25 -21.38
N ARG A 212 5.92 -12.11 -22.26
CA ARG A 212 6.75 -13.24 -22.74
C ARG A 212 7.49 -13.93 -21.57
N ARG A 213 8.09 -13.13 -20.68
CA ARG A 213 8.88 -13.65 -19.57
C ARG A 213 8.06 -14.42 -18.55
N VAL A 214 6.83 -13.98 -18.27
CA VAL A 214 5.91 -14.62 -17.32
C VAL A 214 4.92 -15.56 -18.03
N ASP A 215 5.02 -15.67 -19.36
CA ASP A 215 4.13 -16.48 -20.19
C ASP A 215 2.65 -16.10 -19.97
N VAL A 216 2.34 -14.82 -20.17
CA VAL A 216 1.01 -14.23 -20.07
C VAL A 216 0.72 -13.47 -21.38
N PRO A 217 -0.47 -13.64 -22.00
CA PRO A 217 -0.80 -12.96 -23.24
C PRO A 217 -0.89 -11.44 -23.05
N VAL A 218 -0.40 -10.70 -24.05
CA VAL A 218 -0.44 -9.24 -24.09
C VAL A 218 -1.21 -8.79 -25.31
N VAL A 219 -2.24 -7.96 -25.10
CA VAL A 219 -2.97 -7.29 -26.17
C VAL A 219 -2.26 -5.98 -26.49
N THR A 220 -1.87 -5.82 -27.76
CA THR A 220 -1.21 -4.62 -28.30
C THR A 220 -1.97 -4.13 -29.52
N GLY A 221 -1.85 -2.85 -29.84
CA GLY A 221 -2.35 -2.26 -31.08
C GLY A 221 -1.22 -1.92 -32.06
N PRO A 222 -1.57 -1.43 -33.26
CA PRO A 222 -0.63 -0.79 -34.15
C PRO A 222 0.11 0.38 -33.48
N GLU A 223 1.26 0.76 -34.02
CA GLU A 223 2.01 1.90 -33.49
C GLU A 223 1.15 3.16 -33.48
N LYS A 224 1.12 3.87 -32.35
CA LYS A 224 0.29 5.06 -32.09
C LYS A 224 -1.24 4.82 -32.24
N ALA A 225 -1.68 3.59 -32.07
CA ALA A 225 -3.11 3.31 -32.01
C ALA A 225 -3.79 4.13 -30.90
N ASP A 226 -5.09 4.36 -31.05
CA ASP A 226 -5.90 4.94 -29.97
C ASP A 226 -5.88 4.01 -28.73
N PRO A 227 -5.42 4.46 -27.55
CA PRO A 227 -5.38 3.64 -26.34
C PRO A 227 -6.71 2.96 -26.02
N ALA A 228 -7.82 3.67 -26.20
CA ALA A 228 -9.17 3.15 -25.94
C ALA A 228 -9.55 2.00 -26.88
N SER A 229 -9.07 2.00 -28.13
CA SER A 229 -9.26 0.89 -29.06
C SER A 229 -8.54 -0.37 -28.60
N VAL A 230 -7.29 -0.24 -28.15
CA VAL A 230 -6.50 -1.37 -27.64
C VAL A 230 -7.14 -1.94 -26.37
N VAL A 231 -7.66 -1.06 -25.50
CA VAL A 231 -8.39 -1.49 -24.30
C VAL A 231 -9.67 -2.22 -24.66
N PHE A 232 -10.41 -1.75 -25.68
CA PHE A 232 -11.62 -2.42 -26.15
C PHE A 232 -11.32 -3.85 -26.61
N ASP A 233 -10.31 -4.01 -27.48
CA ASP A 233 -9.89 -5.32 -27.98
C ASP A 233 -9.46 -6.24 -26.83
N GLY A 234 -8.74 -5.69 -25.84
CA GLY A 234 -8.34 -6.42 -24.64
C GLY A 234 -9.50 -6.86 -23.77
N MET A 235 -10.49 -6.00 -23.56
CA MET A 235 -11.70 -6.31 -22.79
C MET A 235 -12.54 -7.39 -23.47
N GLU A 236 -12.81 -7.28 -24.79
CA GLU A 236 -13.58 -8.29 -25.52
C GLU A 236 -12.88 -9.64 -25.52
N ARG A 237 -11.57 -9.64 -25.74
CA ARG A 237 -10.77 -10.85 -25.71
C ARG A 237 -10.75 -11.50 -24.31
N ALA A 238 -10.62 -10.70 -23.25
CA ALA A 238 -10.63 -11.19 -21.88
C ALA A 238 -11.95 -11.87 -21.52
N VAL A 239 -13.08 -11.30 -21.94
CA VAL A 239 -14.40 -11.90 -21.76
C VAL A 239 -14.53 -13.19 -22.57
N ALA A 240 -14.16 -13.17 -23.83
CA ALA A 240 -14.29 -14.34 -24.74
C ALA A 240 -13.41 -15.53 -24.29
N GLU A 241 -12.24 -15.26 -23.70
CA GLU A 241 -11.31 -16.28 -23.22
C GLU A 241 -11.53 -16.69 -21.77
N ASN A 242 -12.52 -16.13 -21.06
CA ASN A 242 -12.76 -16.34 -19.63
C ASN A 242 -11.49 -16.08 -18.80
N VAL A 243 -10.95 -14.87 -18.92
CA VAL A 243 -9.81 -14.40 -18.16
C VAL A 243 -10.26 -14.03 -16.75
N ASP A 244 -9.47 -14.39 -15.73
CA ASP A 244 -9.77 -14.05 -14.33
C ASP A 244 -9.31 -12.63 -13.98
N VAL A 245 -8.15 -12.21 -14.52
CA VAL A 245 -7.54 -10.90 -14.20
C VAL A 245 -7.01 -10.24 -15.45
N LEU A 246 -7.52 -9.04 -15.75
CA LEU A 246 -7.05 -8.18 -16.83
C LEU A 246 -6.31 -6.98 -16.24
N LEU A 247 -5.03 -6.82 -16.58
CA LEU A 247 -4.18 -5.72 -16.14
C LEU A 247 -3.91 -4.76 -17.31
N ILE A 248 -4.32 -3.49 -17.17
CA ILE A 248 -4.26 -2.48 -18.23
C ILE A 248 -3.22 -1.42 -17.89
N ASP A 249 -2.12 -1.35 -18.67
CA ASP A 249 -1.07 -0.31 -18.55
C ASP A 249 -1.46 0.93 -19.36
N THR A 250 -1.44 2.11 -18.75
CA THR A 250 -1.80 3.38 -19.40
C THR A 250 -0.63 4.35 -19.47
N ALA A 251 -0.77 5.36 -20.33
CA ALA A 251 0.16 6.48 -20.38
C ALA A 251 0.21 7.26 -19.06
N GLY A 252 1.36 7.91 -18.79
CA GLY A 252 1.58 8.68 -17.57
C GLY A 252 2.07 10.11 -17.84
N ARG A 253 1.48 10.80 -18.83
CA ARG A 253 1.91 12.15 -19.28
C ARG A 253 1.22 13.26 -18.49
N LEU A 254 1.53 13.39 -17.22
CA LEU A 254 0.93 14.41 -16.35
C LEU A 254 1.21 15.85 -16.80
N GLN A 255 2.25 16.07 -17.60
CA GLN A 255 2.57 17.38 -18.21
C GLN A 255 1.48 17.88 -19.17
N ASN A 256 0.72 16.96 -19.76
CA ASN A 256 -0.43 17.26 -20.59
C ASN A 256 -1.71 16.71 -19.95
N LYS A 257 -2.07 17.33 -18.83
CA LYS A 257 -3.12 16.88 -17.92
C LYS A 257 -4.49 16.71 -18.60
N ASP A 258 -4.89 17.69 -19.42
CA ASP A 258 -6.20 17.67 -20.08
C ASP A 258 -6.32 16.51 -21.06
N ASN A 259 -5.26 16.25 -21.84
CA ASN A 259 -5.23 15.11 -22.76
C ASN A 259 -5.23 13.78 -21.99
N LEU A 260 -4.49 13.68 -20.90
CA LEU A 260 -4.47 12.49 -20.06
C LEU A 260 -5.83 12.23 -19.44
N MET A 261 -6.51 13.26 -18.96
CA MET A 261 -7.86 13.18 -18.40
C MET A 261 -8.85 12.67 -19.45
N ALA A 262 -8.86 13.29 -20.64
CA ALA A 262 -9.73 12.87 -21.74
C ALA A 262 -9.45 11.42 -22.18
N GLU A 263 -8.18 11.01 -22.21
CA GLU A 263 -7.79 9.63 -22.54
C GLU A 263 -8.28 8.64 -21.48
N LEU A 264 -8.06 8.90 -20.20
CA LEU A 264 -8.49 8.02 -19.11
C LEU A 264 -10.02 7.96 -18.99
N GLU A 265 -10.73 9.07 -19.19
CA GLU A 265 -12.19 9.08 -19.26
C GLU A 265 -12.72 8.23 -20.42
N LYS A 266 -12.08 8.33 -21.59
CA LYS A 266 -12.43 7.52 -22.75
C LYS A 266 -12.20 6.03 -22.49
N ILE A 267 -11.05 5.67 -21.92
CA ILE A 267 -10.73 4.30 -21.51
C ILE A 267 -11.78 3.78 -20.53
N GLY A 268 -12.11 4.55 -19.48
CA GLY A 268 -13.13 4.16 -18.50
C GLY A 268 -14.50 3.92 -19.10
N ARG A 269 -14.93 4.75 -20.07
CA ARG A 269 -16.19 4.54 -20.79
C ARG A 269 -16.18 3.26 -21.65
N ILE A 270 -15.06 2.96 -22.29
CA ILE A 270 -14.89 1.73 -23.07
C ILE A 270 -14.93 0.49 -22.18
N ILE A 271 -14.23 0.51 -21.05
CA ILE A 271 -14.24 -0.58 -20.08
C ILE A 271 -15.67 -0.86 -19.61
N LYS A 272 -16.41 0.18 -19.19
CA LYS A 272 -17.80 0.07 -18.72
C LYS A 272 -18.78 -0.39 -19.79
N ARG A 273 -18.48 -0.13 -21.05
CA ARG A 273 -19.30 -0.61 -22.17
C ARG A 273 -19.27 -2.13 -22.30
N VAL A 274 -18.13 -2.77 -21.99
CA VAL A 274 -17.95 -4.21 -22.07
C VAL A 274 -18.34 -4.89 -20.76
N VAL A 275 -17.88 -4.33 -19.62
CA VAL A 275 -18.20 -4.79 -18.26
C VAL A 275 -18.67 -3.58 -17.44
N PRO A 276 -19.99 -3.44 -17.17
CA PRO A 276 -20.58 -2.22 -16.61
C PRO A 276 -19.99 -1.78 -15.27
N ASP A 277 -19.59 -2.72 -14.41
CA ASP A 277 -19.06 -2.44 -13.07
C ASP A 277 -17.53 -2.25 -13.05
N ALA A 278 -16.86 -2.49 -14.19
CA ALA A 278 -15.41 -2.29 -14.31
C ALA A 278 -15.04 -0.81 -14.66
N PRO A 279 -13.79 -0.36 -14.38
CA PRO A 279 -12.74 -1.13 -13.75
C PRO A 279 -13.06 -1.41 -12.28
N HIS A 280 -12.74 -2.60 -11.79
CA HIS A 280 -12.96 -2.99 -10.40
C HIS A 280 -11.89 -2.39 -9.49
N GLU A 281 -10.71 -2.11 -10.07
CA GLU A 281 -9.63 -1.38 -9.44
C GLU A 281 -9.04 -0.34 -10.40
N THR A 282 -8.81 0.86 -9.88
CA THR A 282 -7.98 1.88 -10.53
C THR A 282 -6.83 2.21 -9.59
N LEU A 283 -5.65 1.71 -9.92
CA LEU A 283 -4.48 1.70 -9.07
C LEU A 283 -3.47 2.77 -9.53
N LEU A 284 -3.15 3.70 -8.64
CA LEU A 284 -2.12 4.71 -8.91
C LEU A 284 -0.75 4.20 -8.42
N ALA A 285 0.19 4.06 -9.35
CA ALA A 285 1.57 3.76 -8.99
C ALA A 285 2.31 5.05 -8.58
N LEU A 286 2.98 5.00 -7.43
CA LEU A 286 3.76 6.09 -6.86
C LEU A 286 5.16 5.63 -6.49
N ASP A 287 6.14 6.45 -6.81
CA ASP A 287 7.54 6.26 -6.41
C ASP A 287 7.75 6.85 -5.01
N ALA A 288 7.92 5.98 -4.01
CA ALA A 288 8.10 6.38 -2.61
C ALA A 288 9.36 7.26 -2.42
N SER A 289 10.35 7.14 -3.28
CA SER A 289 11.59 7.95 -3.20
C SER A 289 11.37 9.44 -3.46
N THR A 290 10.22 9.80 -4.04
CA THR A 290 9.88 11.21 -4.34
C THR A 290 9.27 11.98 -3.16
N GLY A 291 8.96 11.29 -2.05
CA GLY A 291 8.44 11.92 -0.82
C GLY A 291 7.16 12.74 -1.07
N GLN A 292 7.13 13.99 -0.63
CA GLN A 292 5.96 14.89 -0.79
C GLN A 292 5.52 15.11 -2.24
N ASN A 293 6.40 14.89 -3.23
CA ASN A 293 6.00 14.92 -4.65
C ASN A 293 5.05 13.76 -4.98
N ALA A 294 5.19 12.59 -4.34
CA ALA A 294 4.24 11.49 -4.51
C ALA A 294 2.83 11.89 -4.04
N LEU A 295 2.71 12.57 -2.89
CA LEU A 295 1.44 13.13 -2.41
C LEU A 295 0.83 14.11 -3.41
N SER A 296 1.64 15.02 -3.97
CA SER A 296 1.19 15.98 -4.99
C SER A 296 0.69 15.27 -6.25
N GLN A 297 1.38 14.23 -6.72
CA GLN A 297 0.93 13.40 -7.85
C GLN A 297 -0.39 12.69 -7.55
N ALA A 298 -0.53 12.11 -6.36
CA ALA A 298 -1.75 11.44 -5.94
C ALA A 298 -2.95 12.41 -5.94
N LYS A 299 -2.78 13.63 -5.42
CA LYS A 299 -3.79 14.70 -5.46
C LYS A 299 -4.20 15.07 -6.89
N GLU A 300 -3.24 15.14 -7.81
CA GLU A 300 -3.57 15.47 -9.20
C GLU A 300 -4.28 14.32 -9.91
N PHE A 301 -3.85 13.07 -9.72
CA PHE A 301 -4.52 11.91 -10.33
C PHE A 301 -5.92 11.68 -9.75
N SER A 302 -6.15 11.94 -8.45
CA SER A 302 -7.48 11.81 -7.85
C SER A 302 -8.51 12.79 -8.42
N LYS A 303 -8.04 13.91 -9.00
CA LYS A 303 -8.90 14.86 -9.74
C LYS A 303 -9.20 14.40 -11.17
N ILE A 304 -8.35 13.53 -11.73
CA ILE A 304 -8.46 13.04 -13.12
C ILE A 304 -9.35 11.80 -13.19
N THR A 305 -9.17 10.87 -12.27
CA THR A 305 -9.91 9.59 -12.25
C THR A 305 -10.16 9.13 -10.81
N PRO A 306 -11.30 8.48 -10.55
CA PRO A 306 -11.53 7.84 -9.26
C PRO A 306 -10.47 6.76 -9.01
N LEU A 307 -9.73 6.88 -7.90
CA LEU A 307 -8.72 5.94 -7.49
C LEU A 307 -9.28 5.00 -6.43
N THR A 308 -8.99 3.71 -6.53
CA THR A 308 -9.39 2.70 -5.53
C THR A 308 -8.25 2.28 -4.63
N GLY A 309 -7.01 2.52 -5.04
CA GLY A 309 -5.84 2.15 -4.28
C GLY A 309 -4.52 2.64 -4.89
N LEU A 310 -3.46 2.45 -4.12
CA LEU A 310 -2.11 2.84 -4.48
C LEU A 310 -1.19 1.63 -4.61
N ILE A 311 -0.19 1.76 -5.47
CA ILE A 311 0.95 0.86 -5.53
C ILE A 311 2.20 1.68 -5.18
N LEU A 312 2.85 1.33 -4.09
CA LEU A 312 4.10 1.96 -3.70
C LEU A 312 5.28 1.21 -4.31
N THR A 313 6.08 1.91 -5.08
CA THR A 313 7.28 1.38 -5.72
C THR A 313 8.55 1.97 -5.12
N LYS A 314 9.68 1.30 -5.31
CA LYS A 314 11.02 1.77 -4.92
C LYS A 314 11.18 2.11 -3.43
N ILE A 315 10.43 1.45 -2.58
CA ILE A 315 10.52 1.65 -1.13
C ILE A 315 11.89 1.22 -0.58
N ASP A 316 12.51 0.23 -1.20
CA ASP A 316 13.84 -0.29 -0.89
C ASP A 316 14.97 0.72 -1.15
N GLY A 317 14.70 1.72 -1.97
CA GLY A 317 15.66 2.77 -2.35
C GLY A 317 15.62 4.03 -1.49
N THR A 318 14.65 4.19 -0.59
CA THR A 318 14.34 5.49 0.03
C THR A 318 14.32 5.48 1.57
N ALA A 319 14.59 6.65 2.15
CA ALA A 319 14.34 6.95 3.57
C ALA A 319 13.00 7.71 3.79
N LYS A 320 12.17 7.86 2.75
CA LYS A 320 10.98 8.73 2.75
C LYS A 320 9.65 7.97 2.87
N GLY A 321 9.67 6.77 3.45
CA GLY A 321 8.48 5.93 3.61
C GLY A 321 7.33 6.57 4.41
N GLY A 322 7.61 7.56 5.23
CA GLY A 322 6.60 8.32 5.98
C GLY A 322 5.52 8.99 5.11
N VAL A 323 5.80 9.23 3.83
CA VAL A 323 4.84 9.81 2.88
C VAL A 323 3.55 8.97 2.74
N VAL A 324 3.61 7.67 3.01
CA VAL A 324 2.44 6.78 3.00
C VAL A 324 1.36 7.26 3.98
N LEU A 325 1.77 7.68 5.17
CA LEU A 325 0.87 8.22 6.19
C LEU A 325 0.22 9.53 5.72
N ALA A 326 1.03 10.43 5.12
CA ALA A 326 0.51 11.69 4.57
C ALA A 326 -0.51 11.46 3.45
N ILE A 327 -0.25 10.55 2.53
CA ILE A 327 -1.17 10.23 1.43
C ILE A 327 -2.46 9.66 1.97
N ARG A 328 -2.39 8.70 2.89
CA ARG A 328 -3.56 8.07 3.51
C ARG A 328 -4.43 9.09 4.24
N GLN A 329 -3.80 9.98 5.02
CA GLN A 329 -4.49 11.01 5.79
C GLN A 329 -5.19 12.04 4.91
N GLU A 330 -4.52 12.49 3.83
CA GLU A 330 -5.03 13.59 3.02
C GLU A 330 -6.01 13.16 1.91
N LEU A 331 -5.88 11.93 1.39
CA LEU A 331 -6.63 11.48 0.22
C LEU A 331 -7.60 10.35 0.49
N ASP A 332 -7.52 9.72 1.64
CA ASP A 332 -8.34 8.58 2.02
C ASP A 332 -8.29 7.41 1.02
N ILE A 333 -7.14 7.23 0.35
CA ILE A 333 -6.90 6.18 -0.62
C ILE A 333 -5.96 5.15 0.02
N PRO A 334 -6.36 3.86 0.13
CA PRO A 334 -5.52 2.83 0.73
C PRO A 334 -4.35 2.45 -0.18
N VAL A 335 -3.23 2.08 0.42
CA VAL A 335 -2.19 1.33 -0.29
C VAL A 335 -2.65 -0.11 -0.42
N LYS A 336 -2.56 -0.68 -1.61
CA LYS A 336 -2.93 -2.09 -1.88
C LYS A 336 -1.75 -2.97 -2.21
N PHE A 337 -0.70 -2.39 -2.80
CA PHE A 337 0.52 -3.11 -3.11
C PHE A 337 1.77 -2.33 -2.75
N ILE A 338 2.82 -3.07 -2.42
CA ILE A 338 4.15 -2.55 -2.16
C ILE A 338 5.20 -3.34 -2.97
N GLY A 339 6.09 -2.60 -3.64
CA GLY A 339 7.23 -3.18 -4.33
C GLY A 339 8.44 -3.25 -3.41
N PHE A 340 8.94 -4.46 -3.19
CA PHE A 340 10.04 -4.74 -2.25
C PHE A 340 11.44 -4.65 -2.87
N GLY A 341 11.56 -4.50 -4.19
CA GLY A 341 12.84 -4.46 -4.90
C GLY A 341 12.72 -4.85 -6.37
N GLU A 342 13.79 -5.37 -6.95
CA GLU A 342 13.93 -5.59 -8.39
C GLU A 342 13.54 -7.02 -8.85
N LYS A 343 13.47 -8.00 -7.96
CA LYS A 343 13.13 -9.38 -8.34
C LYS A 343 11.70 -9.48 -8.87
N ILE A 344 11.42 -10.53 -9.65
CA ILE A 344 10.11 -10.76 -10.26
C ILE A 344 8.99 -10.96 -9.23
N ASP A 345 9.32 -11.49 -8.08
CA ASP A 345 8.45 -11.75 -6.93
C ASP A 345 8.51 -10.64 -5.86
N ASP A 346 9.26 -9.54 -6.11
CA ASP A 346 9.38 -8.40 -5.20
C ASP A 346 8.18 -7.45 -5.32
N ILE A 347 6.97 -7.98 -5.17
CA ILE A 347 5.72 -7.25 -5.00
C ILE A 347 4.81 -8.07 -4.07
N GLY A 348 4.15 -7.41 -3.14
CA GLY A 348 3.21 -8.02 -2.21
C GLY A 348 2.00 -7.15 -1.96
N GLU A 349 0.98 -7.73 -1.36
CA GLU A 349 -0.13 -6.97 -0.80
C GLU A 349 0.39 -6.13 0.36
N PHE A 350 -0.21 -4.96 0.51
CA PHE A 350 0.20 -4.06 1.59
C PHE A 350 -0.46 -4.49 2.89
N ASP A 351 0.32 -4.56 3.96
CA ASP A 351 -0.15 -4.71 5.33
C ASP A 351 0.34 -3.51 6.14
N SER A 352 -0.59 -2.75 6.69
CA SER A 352 -0.31 -1.52 7.42
C SER A 352 0.50 -1.77 8.70
N GLU A 353 0.20 -2.86 9.41
CA GLU A 353 0.90 -3.21 10.65
C GLU A 353 2.34 -3.63 10.37
N ASP A 354 2.54 -4.51 9.39
CA ASP A 354 3.88 -4.96 8.99
C ASP A 354 4.71 -3.79 8.43
N PHE A 355 4.08 -2.88 7.67
CA PHE A 355 4.74 -1.69 7.17
C PHE A 355 5.19 -0.76 8.30
N ILE A 356 4.29 -0.40 9.22
CA ILE A 356 4.61 0.48 10.36
C ILE A 356 5.62 -0.18 11.28
N ARG A 357 5.47 -1.49 11.56
CA ARG A 357 6.44 -2.26 12.35
C ARG A 357 7.82 -2.25 11.68
N GLY A 358 7.88 -2.53 10.37
CA GLY A 358 9.13 -2.49 9.61
C GLY A 358 9.74 -1.09 9.53
N LEU A 359 8.93 -0.03 9.49
CA LEU A 359 9.37 1.36 9.54
C LEU A 359 10.02 1.70 10.89
N LEU A 360 9.52 1.13 11.98
CA LEU A 360 9.89 1.41 13.36
C LEU A 360 10.80 0.34 13.99
N GLU A 361 11.14 -0.74 13.25
CA GLU A 361 12.03 -1.79 13.75
C GLU A 361 13.39 -1.21 14.19
N GLY A 362 13.85 -1.61 15.37
CA GLY A 362 15.05 -1.06 16.00
C GLY A 362 14.77 0.13 16.95
N ILE A 363 13.49 0.57 17.03
CA ILE A 363 13.02 1.50 18.07
C ILE A 363 12.45 0.71 19.26
N ILE A 364 11.93 -0.48 18.97
CA ILE A 364 11.27 -1.38 19.93
C ILE A 364 12.32 -2.22 20.66
#